data_65268c47c81b3d7b52711925530a2b48
#
_entry.id   65268c47c81b3d7b52711925530a2b48
#
_cell.length_a   1.000
_cell.length_b   1.000
_cell.length_c   1.000
_cell.angle_alpha   90.00
_cell.angle_beta   90.00
_cell.angle_gamma   90.00
#
_symmetry.space_group_name_H-M   'P 1'
#
loop_
_entity.id
_entity.type
_entity.pdbx_description
1 polymer ?
#
loop_
_entity_poly.entity_id
_entity_poly.type
_entity_poly.pdbx_seq_one_letter_code
_entity_poly.pdbx_strand_id
1 'polypeptide(L)'
;MSKRIKGIDRLPTREEQNDSRINEAVHMHDRVVSDVEKRWGMDRLQELVSENTRRKFHLQRQKLWDALTKNDGRVALHEAEVMCRAYQVLEREAIGLGCKELTGDYIEGLMPDGRIIAITSDKFEAGKVARDNRDMVVYSIGEVARILSVKDDEAKAKINDAVAKVKGIFAGAEVVSVKPLEDIDDEIPF
;
A
#
# COMPACT_ATOMS: atom_id res chain seq x y z
N MET A 1 -9.05 33.97 51.62
CA MET A 1 -8.29 32.77 51.16
C MET A 1 -8.48 32.63 49.67
N SER A 2 -7.48 33.02 48.87
CA SER A 2 -7.55 32.95 47.40
C SER A 2 -7.22 31.53 46.93
N LYS A 3 -8.17 30.84 46.29
CA LYS A 3 -7.91 29.54 45.69
C LYS A 3 -6.98 29.71 44.47
N ARG A 4 -5.72 29.33 44.61
CA ARG A 4 -4.81 29.18 43.47
C ARG A 4 -5.39 28.13 42.53
N ILE A 5 -5.70 28.51 41.30
CA ILE A 5 -6.03 27.60 40.20
C ILE A 5 -4.73 26.92 39.81
N LYS A 6 -4.54 25.65 40.22
CA LYS A 6 -3.47 24.81 39.74
C LYS A 6 -3.77 24.42 38.31
N GLY A 7 -2.92 24.80 37.35
CA GLY A 7 -3.00 24.21 36.01
C GLY A 7 -2.69 25.10 34.81
N ILE A 8 -2.19 26.33 34.98
CA ILE A 8 -1.69 27.12 33.83
C ILE A 8 -0.30 27.63 34.19
N ASP A 9 0.65 26.73 34.25
CA ASP A 9 1.95 27.11 34.80
C ASP A 9 2.99 27.55 33.78
N ARG A 10 2.82 27.32 32.46
CA ARG A 10 3.73 27.90 31.47
C ARG A 10 3.15 27.82 30.07
N LEU A 11 3.43 28.82 29.26
CA LEU A 11 3.21 28.76 27.81
C LEU A 11 4.11 27.67 27.21
N PRO A 12 3.63 26.86 26.25
CA PRO A 12 4.45 25.85 25.61
C PRO A 12 5.66 26.50 24.92
N THR A 13 6.81 25.86 25.04
CA THR A 13 8.02 26.27 24.35
C THR A 13 7.85 26.17 22.83
N ARG A 14 8.77 26.80 22.09
CA ARG A 14 8.77 26.71 20.62
C ARG A 14 8.92 25.28 20.14
N GLU A 15 9.70 24.48 20.82
CA GLU A 15 9.91 23.06 20.52
C GLU A 15 8.63 22.25 20.77
N GLU A 16 8.01 22.39 21.94
CA GLU A 16 6.74 21.74 22.26
C GLU A 16 5.61 22.11 21.28
N GLN A 17 5.59 23.36 20.79
CA GLN A 17 4.66 23.80 19.76
C GLN A 17 4.96 23.15 18.40
N ASN A 18 6.23 22.98 18.05
CA ASN A 18 6.65 22.32 16.83
C ASN A 18 6.25 20.85 16.83
N ASP A 19 6.55 20.14 17.92
CA ASP A 19 6.21 18.71 18.08
C ASP A 19 4.70 18.49 18.08
N SER A 20 3.93 19.40 18.72
CA SER A 20 2.47 19.36 18.68
C SER A 20 1.94 19.46 17.25
N ARG A 21 2.50 20.35 16.42
CA ARG A 21 2.09 20.52 15.02
C ARG A 21 2.46 19.31 14.16
N ILE A 22 3.62 18.71 14.40
CA ILE A 22 4.02 17.49 13.70
C ILE A 22 3.06 16.34 14.03
N ASN A 23 2.76 16.14 15.30
CA ASN A 23 1.80 15.12 15.72
C ASN A 23 0.41 15.36 15.11
N GLU A 24 -0.05 16.62 15.09
CA GLU A 24 -1.31 16.99 14.46
C GLU A 24 -1.31 16.70 12.94
N ALA A 25 -0.22 17.03 12.24
CA ALA A 25 -0.05 16.75 10.81
C ALA A 25 -0.12 15.23 10.52
N VAL A 26 0.58 14.42 11.31
CA VAL A 26 0.58 12.96 11.18
C VAL A 26 -0.82 12.40 11.45
N HIS A 27 -1.46 12.78 12.54
CA HIS A 27 -2.81 12.32 12.87
C HIS A 27 -3.85 12.71 11.82
N MET A 28 -3.75 13.93 11.28
CA MET A 28 -4.64 14.37 10.20
C MET A 28 -4.46 13.52 8.95
N HIS A 29 -3.23 13.28 8.54
CA HIS A 29 -2.90 12.44 7.38
C HIS A 29 -3.39 11.01 7.59
N ASP A 30 -3.05 10.37 8.69
CA ASP A 30 -3.39 8.98 8.98
C ASP A 30 -4.91 8.74 9.02
N ARG A 31 -5.64 9.72 9.57
CA ARG A 31 -7.10 9.68 9.61
C ARG A 31 -7.69 9.67 8.19
N VAL A 32 -7.21 10.55 7.32
CA VAL A 32 -7.69 10.62 5.93
C VAL A 32 -7.29 9.39 5.13
N VAL A 33 -6.05 8.91 5.30
CA VAL A 33 -5.58 7.68 4.67
C VAL A 33 -6.46 6.50 5.08
N SER A 34 -6.72 6.33 6.38
CA SER A 34 -7.57 5.24 6.87
C SER A 34 -9.01 5.29 6.35
N ASP A 35 -9.56 6.51 6.19
CA ASP A 35 -10.91 6.69 5.64
C ASP A 35 -10.97 6.37 4.14
N VAL A 36 -10.01 6.89 3.37
CA VAL A 36 -9.90 6.62 1.92
C VAL A 36 -9.65 5.15 1.64
N GLU A 37 -8.76 4.51 2.44
CA GLU A 37 -8.47 3.08 2.33
C GLU A 37 -9.74 2.24 2.49
N LYS A 38 -10.56 2.54 3.50
CA LYS A 38 -11.81 1.81 3.75
C LYS A 38 -12.85 2.00 2.66
N ARG A 39 -12.92 3.19 2.07
CA ARG A 39 -13.96 3.53 1.08
C ARG A 39 -13.56 3.17 -0.34
N TRP A 40 -12.30 3.28 -0.67
CA TRP A 40 -11.83 3.17 -2.06
C TRP A 40 -10.79 2.08 -2.29
N GLY A 41 -9.95 1.77 -1.29
CA GLY A 41 -8.67 1.13 -1.50
C GLY A 41 -7.66 2.13 -2.08
N MET A 42 -6.56 2.36 -1.41
CA MET A 42 -5.63 3.42 -1.79
C MET A 42 -5.03 3.22 -3.18
N ASP A 43 -4.58 2.00 -3.46
CA ASP A 43 -3.96 1.68 -4.74
C ASP A 43 -4.99 1.70 -5.88
N ARG A 44 -6.19 1.15 -5.63
CA ARG A 44 -7.29 1.23 -6.57
C ARG A 44 -7.65 2.68 -6.92
N LEU A 45 -7.80 3.56 -5.93
CA LEU A 45 -8.16 4.97 -6.16
C LEU A 45 -7.13 5.66 -7.07
N GLN A 46 -5.85 5.39 -6.86
CA GLN A 46 -4.78 5.95 -7.71
C GLN A 46 -4.84 5.43 -9.15
N GLU A 47 -5.29 4.21 -9.36
CA GLU A 47 -5.45 3.63 -10.69
C GLU A 47 -6.68 4.15 -11.45
N LEU A 48 -7.73 4.54 -10.72
CA LEU A 48 -8.98 5.06 -11.29
C LEU A 48 -8.86 6.49 -11.82
N VAL A 49 -7.82 7.23 -11.46
CA VAL A 49 -7.64 8.64 -11.84
C VAL A 49 -6.61 8.81 -12.94
N SER A 50 -6.64 9.98 -13.59
CA SER A 50 -5.68 10.32 -14.63
C SER A 50 -4.25 10.36 -14.12
N GLU A 51 -3.29 10.06 -14.98
CA GLU A 51 -1.85 10.11 -14.67
C GLU A 51 -1.44 11.50 -14.15
N ASN A 52 -2.00 12.57 -14.69
CA ASN A 52 -1.71 13.94 -14.25
C ASN A 52 -2.13 14.16 -12.79
N THR A 53 -3.32 13.70 -12.40
CA THR A 53 -3.83 13.82 -11.03
C THR A 53 -3.01 12.95 -10.07
N ARG A 54 -2.71 11.72 -10.46
CA ARG A 54 -1.83 10.82 -9.70
C ARG A 54 -0.44 11.42 -9.49
N ARG A 55 0.17 11.99 -10.54
CA ARG A 55 1.48 12.65 -10.42
C ARG A 55 1.45 13.84 -9.45
N LYS A 56 0.41 14.68 -9.51
CA LYS A 56 0.24 15.80 -8.57
C LYS A 56 0.09 15.32 -7.13
N PHE A 57 -0.67 14.25 -6.93
CA PHE A 57 -0.84 13.61 -5.63
C PHE A 57 0.51 13.12 -5.06
N HIS A 58 1.31 12.41 -5.86
CA HIS A 58 2.63 11.95 -5.42
C HIS A 58 3.59 13.09 -5.08
N LEU A 59 3.58 14.16 -5.87
CA LEU A 59 4.38 15.35 -5.56
C LEU A 59 3.95 15.99 -4.24
N GLN A 60 2.66 16.03 -3.94
CA GLN A 60 2.16 16.57 -2.69
C GLN A 60 2.54 15.67 -1.50
N ARG A 61 2.45 14.36 -1.67
CA ARG A 61 2.90 13.38 -0.68
C ARG A 61 4.39 13.56 -0.36
N GLN A 62 5.22 13.77 -1.38
CA GLN A 62 6.64 14.02 -1.20
C GLN A 62 6.91 15.29 -0.36
N LYS A 63 6.19 16.38 -0.62
CA LYS A 63 6.33 17.62 0.16
C LYS A 63 6.01 17.43 1.64
N LEU A 64 4.95 16.68 1.96
CA LEU A 64 4.63 16.36 3.33
C LEU A 64 5.76 15.55 4.00
N TRP A 65 6.27 14.53 3.33
CA TRP A 65 7.40 13.74 3.83
C TRP A 65 8.66 14.57 4.05
N ASP A 66 8.97 15.46 3.12
CA ASP A 66 10.12 16.36 3.24
C ASP A 66 9.99 17.31 4.45
N ALA A 67 8.80 17.82 4.71
CA ALA A 67 8.52 18.68 5.86
C ALA A 67 8.65 17.92 7.19
N LEU A 68 8.10 16.70 7.26
CA LEU A 68 8.23 15.83 8.43
C LEU A 68 9.69 15.44 8.70
N THR A 69 10.44 15.09 7.65
CA THR A 69 11.86 14.73 7.75
C THR A 69 12.72 15.91 8.24
N LYS A 70 12.37 17.15 7.82
CA LYS A 70 13.05 18.37 8.27
C LYS A 70 12.62 18.82 9.66
N ASN A 71 11.70 18.12 10.29
CA ASN A 71 11.14 18.46 11.60
C ASN A 71 10.55 19.88 11.67
N ASP A 72 9.93 20.36 10.56
CA ASP A 72 9.27 21.67 10.50
C ASP A 72 7.75 21.51 10.68
N GLY A 73 7.29 21.60 11.93
CA GLY A 73 5.88 21.38 12.28
C GLY A 73 4.92 22.39 11.62
N ARG A 74 5.35 23.60 11.32
CA ARG A 74 4.50 24.59 10.64
C ARG A 74 4.27 24.19 9.18
N VAL A 75 5.34 23.81 8.49
CA VAL A 75 5.27 23.37 7.09
C VAL A 75 4.56 22.02 7.02
N ALA A 76 4.89 21.07 7.93
CA ALA A 76 4.26 19.75 7.96
C ALA A 76 2.73 19.85 8.12
N LEU A 77 2.24 20.69 9.02
CA LEU A 77 0.80 20.89 9.22
C LEU A 77 0.13 21.46 7.96
N HIS A 78 0.74 22.48 7.35
CA HIS A 78 0.25 23.05 6.10
C HIS A 78 0.20 22.00 4.96
N GLU A 79 1.29 21.24 4.77
CA GLU A 79 1.36 20.23 3.72
C GLU A 79 0.39 19.05 3.98
N ALA A 80 0.11 18.72 5.25
CA ALA A 80 -0.92 17.75 5.61
C ALA A 80 -2.33 18.23 5.22
N GLU A 81 -2.66 19.50 5.46
CA GLU A 81 -3.93 20.08 5.01
C GLU A 81 -4.06 20.06 3.48
N VAL A 82 -2.97 20.37 2.75
CA VAL A 82 -2.97 20.30 1.28
C VAL A 82 -3.10 18.85 0.82
N MET A 83 -2.47 17.92 1.52
CA MET A 83 -2.57 16.48 1.23
C MET A 83 -4.01 15.96 1.42
N CYS A 84 -4.71 16.37 2.48
CA CYS A 84 -6.13 16.04 2.65
C CYS A 84 -6.99 16.51 1.47
N ARG A 85 -6.71 17.71 0.95
CA ARG A 85 -7.38 18.21 -0.27
C ARG A 85 -7.00 17.42 -1.52
N ALA A 86 -5.76 16.94 -1.61
CA ALA A 86 -5.33 16.11 -2.73
C ALA A 86 -6.09 14.76 -2.77
N TYR A 87 -6.37 14.14 -1.63
CA TYR A 87 -7.24 12.97 -1.55
C TYR A 87 -8.66 13.26 -2.07
N GLN A 88 -9.24 14.39 -1.68
CA GLN A 88 -10.56 14.80 -2.19
C GLN A 88 -10.59 15.03 -3.70
N VAL A 89 -9.46 15.46 -4.28
CA VAL A 89 -9.34 15.59 -5.75
C VAL A 89 -9.35 14.23 -6.43
N LEU A 90 -8.60 13.24 -5.89
CA LEU A 90 -8.64 11.86 -6.39
C LEU A 90 -10.07 11.32 -6.38
N GLU A 91 -10.75 11.41 -5.25
CA GLU A 91 -12.13 10.92 -5.09
C GLU A 91 -13.12 11.59 -6.06
N ARG A 92 -13.05 12.90 -6.20
CA ARG A 92 -13.92 13.64 -7.12
C ARG A 92 -13.69 13.24 -8.56
N GLU A 93 -12.45 13.02 -8.98
CA GLU A 93 -12.13 12.57 -10.34
C GLU A 93 -12.66 11.15 -10.56
N ALA A 94 -12.45 10.22 -9.62
CA ALA A 94 -12.98 8.86 -9.70
C ALA A 94 -14.51 8.85 -9.79
N ILE A 95 -15.20 9.64 -8.97
CA ILE A 95 -16.66 9.80 -9.03
C ILE A 95 -17.09 10.40 -10.38
N GLY A 96 -16.37 11.42 -10.88
CA GLY A 96 -16.63 12.04 -12.18
C GLY A 96 -16.47 11.07 -13.35
N LEU A 97 -15.63 10.04 -13.22
CA LEU A 97 -15.47 8.94 -14.17
C LEU A 97 -16.51 7.82 -13.98
N GLY A 98 -17.45 7.97 -13.06
CA GLY A 98 -18.50 7.00 -12.78
C GLY A 98 -18.09 5.86 -11.86
N CYS A 99 -16.90 5.93 -11.27
CA CYS A 99 -16.45 4.94 -10.28
C CYS A 99 -17.20 5.11 -8.97
N LYS A 100 -17.35 4.02 -8.23
CA LYS A 100 -18.04 4.01 -6.92
C LYS A 100 -17.09 3.57 -5.82
N GLU A 101 -17.38 4.01 -4.61
CA GLU A 101 -16.74 3.50 -3.40
C GLU A 101 -16.94 1.98 -3.30
N LEU A 102 -15.97 1.31 -2.69
CA LEU A 102 -16.06 -0.12 -2.43
C LEU A 102 -17.13 -0.40 -1.37
N THR A 103 -17.84 -1.49 -1.56
CA THR A 103 -18.81 -1.99 -0.58
C THR A 103 -18.41 -3.39 -0.15
N GLY A 104 -18.51 -3.68 1.14
CA GLY A 104 -18.14 -4.96 1.74
C GLY A 104 -16.75 -4.97 2.37
N ASP A 105 -16.45 -6.04 3.11
CA ASP A 105 -15.17 -6.23 3.79
C ASP A 105 -14.16 -6.91 2.85
N TYR A 106 -13.08 -6.21 2.58
CA TYR A 106 -11.99 -6.71 1.75
C TYR A 106 -10.64 -6.12 2.22
N ILE A 107 -9.57 -6.77 1.80
CA ILE A 107 -8.21 -6.25 1.87
C ILE A 107 -7.64 -6.15 0.45
N GLU A 108 -6.79 -5.17 0.19
CA GLU A 108 -6.04 -5.12 -1.06
C GLU A 108 -4.93 -6.15 -1.07
N GLY A 109 -4.69 -6.72 -2.23
CA GLY A 109 -3.60 -7.66 -2.47
C GLY A 109 -2.93 -7.39 -3.81
N LEU A 110 -1.64 -7.66 -3.88
CA LEU A 110 -0.85 -7.58 -5.10
C LEU A 110 -0.61 -9.00 -5.62
N MET A 111 -1.02 -9.26 -6.86
CA MET A 111 -0.73 -10.53 -7.52
C MET A 111 0.71 -10.53 -8.06
N PRO A 112 1.34 -11.71 -8.25
CA PRO A 112 2.69 -11.81 -8.79
C PRO A 112 2.87 -11.19 -10.19
N ASP A 113 1.79 -10.98 -10.92
CA ASP A 113 1.77 -10.30 -12.22
C ASP A 113 1.61 -8.76 -12.11
N GLY A 114 1.62 -8.22 -10.87
CA GLY A 114 1.52 -6.79 -10.59
C GLY A 114 0.09 -6.24 -10.54
N ARG A 115 -0.95 -7.07 -10.70
CA ARG A 115 -2.34 -6.61 -10.59
C ARG A 115 -2.75 -6.43 -9.12
N ILE A 116 -3.45 -5.33 -8.88
CA ILE A 116 -4.11 -5.07 -7.60
C ILE A 116 -5.47 -5.75 -7.59
N ILE A 117 -5.77 -6.46 -6.52
CA ILE A 117 -7.01 -7.21 -6.35
C ILE A 117 -7.61 -6.95 -4.97
N ALA A 118 -8.92 -7.14 -4.83
CA ALA A 118 -9.57 -7.24 -3.53
C ALA A 118 -9.60 -8.69 -3.07
N ILE A 119 -9.24 -8.92 -1.83
CA ILE A 119 -9.27 -10.24 -1.21
C ILE A 119 -10.28 -10.21 -0.06
N THR A 120 -11.26 -11.09 -0.13
CA THR A 120 -12.30 -11.25 0.88
C THR A 120 -12.12 -12.54 1.69
N SER A 121 -12.79 -12.63 2.82
CA SER A 121 -12.71 -13.80 3.71
C SER A 121 -13.16 -15.10 3.05
N ASP A 122 -14.22 -15.05 2.24
CA ASP A 122 -14.79 -16.21 1.58
C ASP A 122 -15.43 -15.88 0.22
N LYS A 123 -15.92 -16.93 -0.48
CA LYS A 123 -16.56 -16.79 -1.80
C LYS A 123 -17.86 -16.01 -1.78
N PHE A 124 -18.60 -16.04 -0.68
CA PHE A 124 -19.87 -15.32 -0.57
C PHE A 124 -19.62 -13.81 -0.51
N GLU A 125 -18.70 -13.38 0.35
CA GLU A 125 -18.26 -11.97 0.41
C GLU A 125 -17.60 -11.55 -0.89
N ALA A 126 -16.78 -12.39 -1.54
CA ALA A 126 -16.21 -12.10 -2.85
C ALA A 126 -17.29 -11.85 -3.91
N GLY A 127 -18.33 -12.66 -3.95
CA GLY A 127 -19.46 -12.46 -4.86
C GLY A 127 -20.26 -11.18 -4.59
N LYS A 128 -20.35 -10.76 -3.33
CA LYS A 128 -21.00 -9.51 -2.93
C LYS A 128 -20.16 -8.30 -3.33
N VAL A 129 -18.89 -8.27 -2.97
CA VAL A 129 -17.96 -7.18 -3.31
C VAL A 129 -17.81 -7.03 -4.81
N ALA A 130 -17.67 -8.12 -5.58
CA ALA A 130 -17.56 -8.07 -7.04
C ALA A 130 -18.82 -7.56 -7.74
N ARG A 131 -20.01 -7.82 -7.19
CA ARG A 131 -21.28 -7.33 -7.73
C ARG A 131 -21.38 -5.81 -7.60
N ASP A 132 -20.94 -5.29 -6.45
CA ASP A 132 -21.06 -3.89 -6.11
C ASP A 132 -19.91 -3.05 -6.68
N ASN A 133 -18.78 -3.70 -7.02
CA ASN A 133 -17.55 -3.04 -7.49
C ASN A 133 -17.08 -3.70 -8.82
N ARG A 134 -17.76 -3.40 -9.91
CA ARG A 134 -17.54 -4.05 -11.22
C ARG A 134 -16.19 -3.74 -11.88
N ASP A 135 -15.52 -2.71 -11.44
CA ASP A 135 -14.20 -2.28 -11.90
C ASP A 135 -13.04 -3.00 -11.20
N MET A 136 -13.35 -3.88 -10.24
CA MET A 136 -12.37 -4.55 -9.41
C MET A 136 -12.37 -6.06 -9.64
N VAL A 137 -11.18 -6.65 -9.65
CA VAL A 137 -11.03 -8.10 -9.63
C VAL A 137 -11.01 -8.55 -8.18
N VAL A 138 -11.97 -9.40 -7.82
CA VAL A 138 -12.20 -9.85 -6.44
C VAL A 138 -11.95 -11.34 -6.33
N TYR A 139 -11.16 -11.74 -5.35
CA TYR A 139 -10.91 -13.14 -5.00
C TYR A 139 -11.24 -13.40 -3.53
N SER A 140 -11.68 -14.61 -3.23
CA SER A 140 -11.65 -15.09 -1.84
C SER A 140 -10.23 -15.50 -1.45
N ILE A 141 -9.93 -15.48 -0.15
CA ILE A 141 -8.62 -15.91 0.36
C ILE A 141 -8.29 -17.36 -0.05
N GLY A 142 -9.30 -18.24 -0.14
CA GLY A 142 -9.13 -19.62 -0.61
C GLY A 142 -8.78 -19.72 -2.09
N GLU A 143 -9.24 -18.80 -2.93
CA GLU A 143 -8.88 -18.75 -4.36
C GLU A 143 -7.46 -18.23 -4.54
N VAL A 144 -7.05 -17.22 -3.79
CA VAL A 144 -5.66 -16.72 -3.80
C VAL A 144 -4.69 -17.82 -3.36
N ALA A 145 -4.98 -18.50 -2.25
CA ALA A 145 -4.15 -19.61 -1.76
C ALA A 145 -3.97 -20.70 -2.81
N ARG A 146 -5.04 -21.07 -3.55
CA ARG A 146 -4.98 -22.07 -4.62
C ARG A 146 -4.12 -21.60 -5.80
N ILE A 147 -4.28 -20.33 -6.23
CA ILE A 147 -3.47 -19.77 -7.33
C ILE A 147 -1.97 -19.78 -6.96
N LEU A 148 -1.63 -19.38 -5.75
CA LEU A 148 -0.26 -19.39 -5.26
C LEU A 148 0.30 -20.82 -5.14
N SER A 149 -0.50 -21.78 -4.65
CA SER A 149 -0.10 -23.19 -4.55
C SER A 149 0.18 -23.82 -5.93
N VAL A 150 -0.64 -23.52 -6.93
CA VAL A 150 -0.43 -23.99 -8.30
C VAL A 150 0.88 -23.43 -8.89
N LYS A 151 1.17 -22.15 -8.66
CA LYS A 151 2.43 -21.55 -9.10
C LYS A 151 3.66 -22.15 -8.40
N ASP A 152 3.55 -22.41 -7.11
CA ASP A 152 4.61 -23.09 -6.35
C ASP A 152 4.91 -24.50 -6.90
N ASP A 153 3.87 -25.25 -7.24
CA ASP A 153 4.03 -26.59 -7.81
C ASP A 153 4.62 -26.55 -9.21
N GLU A 154 4.26 -25.55 -10.03
CA GLU A 154 4.89 -25.32 -11.35
C GLU A 154 6.36 -24.95 -11.24
N ALA A 155 6.73 -24.08 -10.27
CA ALA A 155 8.11 -23.71 -10.01
C ALA A 155 8.93 -24.93 -9.56
N LYS A 156 8.40 -25.73 -8.64
CA LYS A 156 9.03 -26.98 -8.18
C LYS A 156 9.18 -28.00 -9.33
N ALA A 157 8.17 -28.13 -10.22
CA ALA A 157 8.24 -29.00 -11.37
C ALA A 157 9.37 -28.60 -12.33
N LYS A 158 9.53 -27.30 -12.62
CA LYS A 158 10.62 -26.76 -13.46
C LYS A 158 12.00 -27.02 -12.86
N ILE A 159 12.16 -26.84 -11.55
CA ILE A 159 13.41 -27.12 -10.83
C ILE A 159 13.74 -28.62 -10.91
N ASN A 160 12.77 -29.48 -10.67
CA ASN A 160 12.96 -30.93 -10.73
C ASN A 160 13.34 -31.40 -12.14
N ASP A 161 12.75 -30.83 -13.19
CA ASP A 161 13.09 -31.14 -14.60
C ASP A 161 14.52 -30.68 -14.94
N ALA A 162 14.93 -29.48 -14.49
CA ALA A 162 16.29 -28.99 -14.66
C ALA A 162 17.32 -29.87 -13.93
N VAL A 163 17.03 -30.27 -12.70
CA VAL A 163 17.85 -31.21 -11.92
C VAL A 163 17.98 -32.56 -12.62
N ALA A 164 16.89 -33.10 -13.16
CA ALA A 164 16.90 -34.37 -13.90
C ALA A 164 17.75 -34.30 -15.19
N LYS A 165 17.66 -33.16 -15.90
CA LYS A 165 18.50 -32.92 -17.10
C LYS A 165 19.98 -32.86 -16.75
N VAL A 166 20.37 -32.14 -15.67
CA VAL A 166 21.79 -32.10 -15.22
C VAL A 166 22.30 -33.48 -14.83
N LYS A 167 21.51 -34.26 -14.07
CA LYS A 167 21.89 -35.65 -13.71
C LYS A 167 21.99 -36.58 -14.92
N GLY A 168 21.18 -36.34 -15.94
CA GLY A 168 21.25 -37.09 -17.20
C GLY A 168 22.53 -36.82 -18.03
N ILE A 169 23.07 -35.61 -17.93
CA ILE A 169 24.29 -35.19 -18.62
C ILE A 169 25.56 -35.62 -17.84
N PHE A 170 25.51 -35.51 -16.53
CA PHE A 170 26.62 -35.79 -15.63
C PHE A 170 26.30 -36.99 -14.74
N ALA A 171 26.61 -38.19 -15.19
CA ALA A 171 26.41 -39.42 -14.41
C ALA A 171 27.19 -39.36 -13.10
N GLY A 172 26.50 -39.40 -11.96
CA GLY A 172 27.11 -39.30 -10.63
C GLY A 172 27.12 -37.89 -10.01
N ALA A 173 26.57 -36.89 -10.68
CA ALA A 173 26.44 -35.55 -10.10
C ALA A 173 25.44 -35.54 -8.96
N GLU A 174 25.86 -35.00 -7.80
CA GLU A 174 24.98 -34.66 -6.69
C GLU A 174 24.62 -33.16 -6.74
N VAL A 175 23.34 -32.86 -6.67
CA VAL A 175 22.85 -31.48 -6.58
C VAL A 175 22.87 -31.07 -5.11
N VAL A 176 23.84 -30.23 -4.76
CA VAL A 176 24.07 -29.78 -3.38
C VAL A 176 23.07 -28.65 -2.98
N SER A 177 22.76 -27.77 -3.93
CA SER A 177 21.72 -26.73 -3.72
C SER A 177 21.21 -26.21 -5.07
N VAL A 178 19.98 -25.74 -5.09
CA VAL A 178 19.40 -25.01 -6.23
C VAL A 178 18.98 -23.63 -5.70
N LYS A 179 19.56 -22.57 -6.26
CA LYS A 179 19.16 -21.19 -5.97
C LYS A 179 18.35 -20.65 -7.15
N PRO A 180 17.28 -19.86 -6.90
CA PRO A 180 16.62 -19.09 -7.96
C PRO A 180 17.61 -18.15 -8.64
N LEU A 181 17.45 -17.94 -9.95
CA LEU A 181 18.34 -17.04 -10.73
C LEU A 181 18.25 -15.56 -10.29
N GLU A 182 17.21 -15.19 -9.57
CA GLU A 182 16.95 -13.81 -9.07
C GLU A 182 17.90 -13.40 -7.93
N ASP A 183 18.61 -14.35 -7.31
CA ASP A 183 19.58 -14.09 -6.24
C ASP A 183 21.04 -13.99 -6.72
N ILE A 184 21.25 -13.88 -8.02
CA ILE A 184 22.57 -13.59 -8.56
C ILE A 184 22.71 -12.07 -8.57
N ASP A 185 23.16 -11.50 -7.45
CA ASP A 185 23.69 -10.16 -7.41
C ASP A 185 24.77 -10.03 -8.48
N ASP A 186 24.62 -9.02 -9.36
CA ASP A 186 25.58 -8.65 -10.40
C ASP A 186 26.91 -8.10 -9.81
N GLU A 187 27.52 -8.81 -8.88
CA GLU A 187 28.90 -8.59 -8.51
C GLU A 187 29.79 -9.45 -9.42
N ILE A 188 29.96 -9.02 -10.66
CA ILE A 188 31.10 -9.43 -11.48
C ILE A 188 32.26 -8.51 -11.08
N PRO A 189 33.28 -9.01 -10.37
CA PRO A 189 34.46 -8.21 -10.11
C PRO A 189 35.29 -8.16 -11.41
N PHE A 190 35.40 -6.94 -11.96
CA PHE A 190 36.44 -6.63 -12.93
C PHE A 190 37.69 -6.12 -12.21
#